data_02c734a086389e11cd29f350666d550f
#
_entry.id   02c734a086389e11cd29f350666d550f
#
_cell.length_a   1.000
_cell.length_b   1.000
_cell.length_c   1.000
_cell.angle_alpha   90.00
_cell.angle_beta   90.00
_cell.angle_gamma   90.00
#
_symmetry.space_group_name_H-M   'P 1'
#
loop_
_entity.id
_entity.type
_entity.pdbx_description
1 polymer ?
#
loop_
_entity_poly.entity_id
_entity_poly.type
_entity_poly.pdbx_seq_one_letter_code
_entity_poly.pdbx_strand_id
1 'polypeptide(L)'
;RGYAEKRGVVRLEGKVNDVAIDGESGFVSSITLEDGTQIAGDLFIDCSGFRGLLIEQALKTGYEDWTNYLPCDRAVALPCEREDGSGPLPYTRATAHRAGWQWQVPLQHRNGNGHVYCSSFMSDDEALDILVKNIAGKPGADPNFLRFTTGRRKKFWNKNVVALGLSAGFMEPLESTSIHLINTGINKLIALLSLDGITQAQEDAFNRLTTKEYMRIRDFLILHYNSTTRDDSEFWNY
;
A
#
# COMPACT_ATOMS: atom_id res chain seq x y z
N ARG A 1 17.45 -6.41 8.92
CA ARG A 1 18.51 -5.47 8.57
C ARG A 1 19.86 -6.18 8.62
N GLY A 2 20.42 -6.53 9.78
CA GLY A 2 21.74 -7.15 9.93
C GLY A 2 21.98 -8.41 9.08
N TYR A 3 20.94 -9.17 8.75
CA TYR A 3 21.03 -10.31 7.86
C TYR A 3 21.39 -9.90 6.40
N ALA A 4 20.80 -8.83 5.91
CA ALA A 4 21.06 -8.32 4.56
C ALA A 4 22.44 -7.66 4.47
N GLU A 5 22.80 -6.82 5.45
CA GLU A 5 24.11 -6.15 5.52
C GLU A 5 25.27 -7.15 5.55
N LYS A 6 25.13 -8.27 6.28
CA LYS A 6 26.12 -9.37 6.29
C LYS A 6 26.30 -10.06 4.92
N ARG A 7 25.39 -9.83 3.98
CA ARG A 7 25.43 -10.34 2.60
C ARG A 7 25.80 -9.30 1.55
N GLY A 8 26.38 -8.18 1.99
CA GLY A 8 26.86 -7.13 1.10
C GLY A 8 25.85 -6.07 0.73
N VAL A 9 24.65 -6.07 1.35
CA VAL A 9 23.69 -4.98 1.15
C VAL A 9 24.20 -3.74 1.87
N VAL A 10 24.40 -2.67 1.12
CA VAL A 10 24.78 -1.35 1.64
C VAL A 10 23.53 -0.56 1.99
N ARG A 11 23.45 -0.04 3.21
CA ARG A 11 22.41 0.89 3.62
C ARG A 11 22.93 2.31 3.58
N LEU A 12 22.23 3.17 2.86
CA LEU A 12 22.45 4.61 2.85
C LEU A 12 21.24 5.30 3.49
N GLU A 13 21.49 6.20 4.40
CA GLU A 13 20.46 7.05 4.99
C GLU A 13 20.45 8.39 4.26
N GLY A 14 19.28 8.82 3.85
CA GLY A 14 19.12 10.08 3.16
C GLY A 14 17.76 10.18 2.51
N LYS A 15 17.38 11.37 2.13
CA LYS A 15 16.15 11.64 1.39
C LYS A 15 16.53 11.91 -0.06
N VAL A 16 15.83 11.28 -0.99
CA VAL A 16 16.01 11.49 -2.42
C VAL A 16 15.55 12.89 -2.78
N ASN A 17 16.45 13.67 -3.39
CA ASN A 17 16.21 15.04 -3.83
C ASN A 17 16.04 15.15 -5.34
N ASP A 18 16.76 14.32 -6.12
CA ASP A 18 16.70 14.33 -7.57
C ASP A 18 16.82 12.92 -8.16
N VAL A 19 16.32 12.77 -9.40
CA VAL A 19 16.35 11.53 -10.17
C VAL A 19 16.81 11.83 -11.59
N ALA A 20 17.98 11.34 -11.95
CA ALA A 20 18.51 11.49 -13.30
C ALA A 20 17.96 10.43 -14.24
N ILE A 21 17.48 10.88 -15.40
CA ILE A 21 16.94 10.02 -16.47
C ILE A 21 17.86 10.15 -17.69
N ASP A 22 18.26 9.01 -18.23
CA ASP A 22 19.00 8.95 -19.50
C ASP A 22 18.12 9.40 -20.68
N GLY A 23 18.60 10.34 -21.47
CA GLY A 23 17.82 10.99 -22.52
C GLY A 23 17.49 10.11 -23.71
N GLU A 24 18.24 9.04 -23.96
CA GLU A 24 18.01 8.13 -25.10
C GLU A 24 17.10 6.97 -24.68
N SER A 25 17.47 6.25 -23.63
CA SER A 25 16.71 5.07 -23.15
C SER A 25 15.49 5.47 -22.30
N GLY A 26 15.58 6.62 -21.64
CA GLY A 26 14.64 7.08 -20.64
C GLY A 26 14.69 6.22 -19.36
N PHE A 27 15.78 5.49 -19.10
CA PHE A 27 16.02 4.75 -17.87
C PHE A 27 16.46 5.71 -16.78
N VAL A 28 16.13 5.39 -15.53
CA VAL A 28 16.73 6.06 -14.39
C VAL A 28 18.21 5.65 -14.33
N SER A 29 19.11 6.64 -14.42
CA SER A 29 20.56 6.41 -14.35
C SER A 29 21.09 6.50 -12.93
N SER A 30 20.55 7.43 -12.13
CA SER A 30 20.94 7.59 -10.71
C SER A 30 19.86 8.32 -9.92
N ILE A 31 19.95 8.21 -8.62
CA ILE A 31 19.23 9.06 -7.66
C ILE A 31 20.24 9.89 -6.87
N THR A 32 19.88 11.10 -6.50
CA THR A 32 20.71 12.01 -5.70
C THR A 32 20.03 12.26 -4.37
N LEU A 33 20.76 12.09 -3.27
CA LEU A 33 20.31 12.41 -1.91
C LEU A 33 20.48 13.90 -1.61
N GLU A 34 19.82 14.39 -0.53
CA GLU A 34 19.92 15.80 -0.09
C GLU A 34 21.35 16.26 0.23
N ASP A 35 22.22 15.34 0.62
CA ASP A 35 23.64 15.61 0.89
C ASP A 35 24.53 15.63 -0.39
N GLY A 36 23.93 15.43 -1.56
CA GLY A 36 24.63 15.37 -2.85
C GLY A 36 25.17 13.98 -3.21
N THR A 37 25.00 12.96 -2.37
CA THR A 37 25.43 11.59 -2.68
C THR A 37 24.62 11.06 -3.87
N GLN A 38 25.32 10.64 -4.92
CA GLN A 38 24.70 9.98 -6.09
C GLN A 38 24.78 8.46 -5.97
N ILE A 39 23.68 7.80 -6.32
CA ILE A 39 23.55 6.34 -6.30
C ILE A 39 23.09 5.91 -7.69
N ALA A 40 24.00 5.29 -8.44
CA ALA A 40 23.68 4.69 -9.73
C ALA A 40 23.18 3.25 -9.55
N GLY A 41 22.43 2.76 -10.53
CA GLY A 41 21.94 1.38 -10.52
C GLY A 41 21.38 0.98 -11.89
N ASP A 42 21.41 -0.33 -12.15
CA ASP A 42 20.86 -0.92 -13.38
C ASP A 42 19.35 -1.16 -13.24
N LEU A 43 18.89 -1.46 -12.01
CA LEU A 43 17.49 -1.68 -11.66
C LEU A 43 17.17 -0.97 -10.35
N PHE A 44 16.04 -0.31 -10.29
CA PHE A 44 15.53 0.37 -9.10
C PHE A 44 14.22 -0.25 -8.64
N ILE A 45 14.13 -0.51 -7.34
CA ILE A 45 12.87 -0.95 -6.71
C ILE A 45 12.29 0.25 -5.96
N ASP A 46 11.18 0.78 -6.49
CA ASP A 46 10.48 1.91 -5.86
C ASP A 46 9.57 1.42 -4.74
N CYS A 47 9.97 1.68 -3.50
CA CYS A 47 9.19 1.46 -2.28
C CYS A 47 8.88 2.78 -1.57
N SER A 48 8.81 3.91 -2.29
CA SER A 48 8.67 5.27 -1.74
C SER A 48 7.26 5.64 -1.27
N GLY A 49 6.39 4.65 -1.08
CA GLY A 49 5.02 4.85 -0.61
C GLY A 49 4.10 5.41 -1.68
N PHE A 50 2.99 6.02 -1.28
CA PHE A 50 1.99 6.60 -2.20
C PHE A 50 2.57 7.59 -3.21
N ARG A 51 3.70 8.21 -2.88
CA ARG A 51 4.37 9.20 -3.75
C ARG A 51 4.89 8.58 -5.05
N GLY A 52 5.39 7.34 -5.01
CA GLY A 52 5.98 6.69 -6.17
C GLY A 52 7.08 7.53 -6.80
N LEU A 53 8.13 7.84 -6.04
CA LEU A 53 9.18 8.82 -6.43
C LEU A 53 9.77 8.50 -7.81
N LEU A 54 10.08 7.23 -8.07
CA LEU A 54 10.68 6.81 -9.33
C LEU A 54 9.60 6.46 -10.36
N ILE A 55 8.66 5.58 -9.97
CA ILE A 55 7.66 5.05 -10.92
C ILE A 55 6.70 6.14 -11.41
N GLU A 56 6.33 7.10 -10.56
CA GLU A 56 5.39 8.15 -10.93
C GLU A 56 6.05 9.51 -11.11
N GLN A 57 6.77 10.02 -10.09
CA GLN A 57 7.26 11.39 -10.17
C GLN A 57 8.33 11.56 -11.23
N ALA A 58 9.23 10.56 -11.41
CA ALA A 58 10.24 10.57 -12.44
C ALA A 58 9.71 10.02 -13.79
N LEU A 59 9.20 8.78 -13.81
CA LEU A 59 8.82 8.11 -15.07
C LEU A 59 7.40 8.40 -15.56
N LYS A 60 6.56 9.12 -14.79
CA LYS A 60 5.19 9.50 -15.19
C LYS A 60 4.34 8.33 -15.69
N THR A 61 4.45 7.19 -15.00
CA THR A 61 3.79 5.93 -15.42
C THR A 61 2.28 6.03 -15.45
N GLY A 62 1.70 6.87 -14.59
CA GLY A 62 0.27 7.07 -14.44
C GLY A 62 -0.40 6.05 -13.51
N TYR A 63 -1.61 6.37 -13.11
CA TYR A 63 -2.40 5.63 -12.15
C TYR A 63 -3.76 5.25 -12.71
N GLU A 64 -4.28 4.10 -12.36
CA GLU A 64 -5.64 3.63 -12.64
C GLU A 64 -6.43 3.74 -11.35
N ASP A 65 -7.33 4.70 -11.29
CA ASP A 65 -8.16 5.02 -10.15
C ASP A 65 -9.39 4.09 -10.14
N TRP A 66 -9.66 3.46 -9.01
CA TRP A 66 -10.76 2.52 -8.79
C TRP A 66 -11.77 3.02 -7.75
N THR A 67 -11.76 4.30 -7.42
CA THR A 67 -12.68 4.89 -6.44
C THR A 67 -14.16 4.72 -6.83
N ASN A 68 -14.45 4.57 -8.13
CA ASN A 68 -15.80 4.23 -8.62
C ASN A 68 -16.28 2.85 -8.19
N TYR A 69 -15.39 1.95 -7.80
CA TYR A 69 -15.72 0.60 -7.33
C TYR A 69 -15.57 0.45 -5.83
N LEU A 70 -14.61 1.13 -5.25
CA LEU A 70 -14.23 1.07 -3.85
C LEU A 70 -14.06 2.52 -3.34
N PRO A 71 -15.16 3.15 -2.88
CA PRO A 71 -15.23 4.60 -2.68
C PRO A 71 -14.52 5.10 -1.41
N CYS A 72 -14.05 4.20 -0.54
CA CYS A 72 -13.28 4.61 0.64
C CYS A 72 -11.95 5.25 0.21
N ASP A 73 -11.67 6.44 0.74
CA ASP A 73 -10.51 7.25 0.40
C ASP A 73 -9.70 7.73 1.64
N ARG A 74 -10.18 7.38 2.81
CA ARG A 74 -9.62 7.79 4.09
C ARG A 74 -9.51 6.63 5.06
N ALA A 75 -8.57 6.78 5.99
CA ALA A 75 -8.51 5.97 7.18
C ALA A 75 -7.98 6.79 8.36
N VAL A 76 -8.43 6.47 9.56
CA VAL A 76 -7.82 6.91 10.81
C VAL A 76 -7.32 5.67 11.56
N ALA A 77 -6.05 5.67 11.95
CA ALA A 77 -5.43 4.60 12.73
C ALA A 77 -5.15 5.05 14.15
N LEU A 78 -5.54 4.25 15.13
CA LEU A 78 -5.38 4.55 16.55
C LEU A 78 -5.05 3.25 17.31
N PRO A 79 -3.78 2.95 17.59
CA PRO A 79 -3.43 1.81 18.41
C PRO A 79 -3.92 2.01 19.84
N CYS A 80 -4.31 0.93 20.51
CA CYS A 80 -4.65 0.95 21.93
C CYS A 80 -3.91 -0.12 22.72
N GLU A 81 -3.84 0.07 24.05
CA GLU A 81 -3.37 -0.95 24.97
C GLU A 81 -4.26 -2.19 24.85
N ARG A 82 -3.71 -3.34 25.20
CA ARG A 82 -4.50 -4.57 25.35
C ARG A 82 -5.17 -4.57 26.70
N GLU A 83 -6.36 -5.16 26.77
CA GLU A 83 -6.96 -5.51 28.06
C GLU A 83 -6.11 -6.58 28.77
N ASP A 84 -5.86 -6.39 30.04
CA ASP A 84 -4.97 -7.23 30.82
C ASP A 84 -5.44 -8.69 30.91
N GLY A 85 -4.48 -9.61 30.84
CA GLY A 85 -4.63 -11.01 31.22
C GLY A 85 -5.01 -11.98 30.12
N SER A 86 -5.45 -11.54 28.94
CA SER A 86 -5.72 -12.42 27.80
C SER A 86 -4.58 -12.38 26.78
N GLY A 87 -4.18 -13.54 26.24
CA GLY A 87 -3.33 -13.59 25.06
C GLY A 87 -3.96 -12.88 23.86
N PRO A 88 -3.21 -12.58 22.76
CA PRO A 88 -3.81 -12.01 21.56
C PRO A 88 -4.85 -12.98 21.00
N LEU A 89 -6.01 -12.44 20.60
CA LEU A 89 -7.00 -13.23 19.88
C LEU A 89 -6.38 -13.73 18.56
N PRO A 90 -6.65 -14.97 18.12
CA PRO A 90 -6.03 -15.54 16.93
C PRO A 90 -6.72 -15.10 15.60
N TYR A 91 -7.42 -13.97 15.62
CA TYR A 91 -8.15 -13.46 14.46
C TYR A 91 -8.18 -11.93 14.43
N THR A 92 -8.25 -11.37 13.24
CA THR A 92 -8.58 -9.96 13.00
C THR A 92 -10.09 -9.79 12.97
N ARG A 93 -10.60 -8.69 13.53
CA ARG A 93 -12.01 -8.33 13.44
C ARG A 93 -12.18 -7.16 12.46
N ALA A 94 -13.09 -7.33 11.51
CA ALA A 94 -13.61 -6.26 10.67
C ALA A 94 -15.06 -5.98 11.08
N THR A 95 -15.39 -4.72 11.33
CA THR A 95 -16.72 -4.28 11.75
C THR A 95 -17.22 -3.20 10.82
N ALA A 96 -18.34 -3.41 10.14
CA ALA A 96 -18.95 -2.44 9.25
C ALA A 96 -19.59 -1.28 10.06
N HIS A 97 -19.38 -0.05 9.61
CA HIS A 97 -19.98 1.17 10.12
C HIS A 97 -20.77 1.90 9.04
N ARG A 98 -21.35 3.05 9.36
CA ARG A 98 -22.26 3.80 8.49
C ARG A 98 -21.66 4.15 7.11
N ALA A 99 -20.36 4.43 7.03
CA ALA A 99 -19.71 4.80 5.76
C ALA A 99 -18.28 4.22 5.66
N GLY A 100 -18.15 2.93 5.93
CA GLY A 100 -16.89 2.22 5.92
C GLY A 100 -16.83 1.10 6.94
N TRP A 101 -15.63 0.77 7.42
CA TRP A 101 -15.43 -0.36 8.34
C TRP A 101 -14.19 -0.13 9.21
N GLN A 102 -14.22 -0.72 10.40
CA GLN A 102 -13.14 -0.68 11.38
C GLN A 102 -12.40 -2.02 11.39
N TRP A 103 -11.05 -1.96 11.42
CA TRP A 103 -10.24 -3.12 11.73
C TRP A 103 -9.78 -3.13 13.17
N GLN A 104 -9.63 -4.34 13.72
CA GLN A 104 -8.96 -4.61 14.99
C GLN A 104 -8.01 -5.79 14.80
N VAL A 105 -6.71 -5.54 14.94
CA VAL A 105 -5.65 -6.55 14.81
C VAL A 105 -4.97 -6.74 16.15
N PRO A 106 -5.20 -7.88 16.84
CA PRO A 106 -4.53 -8.18 18.10
C PRO A 106 -3.05 -8.50 17.87
N LEU A 107 -2.17 -7.72 18.50
CA LEU A 107 -0.73 -7.94 18.47
C LEU A 107 -0.24 -8.34 19.86
N GLN A 108 1.00 -8.83 19.98
CA GLN A 108 1.55 -9.28 21.26
C GLN A 108 1.59 -8.17 22.33
N HIS A 109 1.81 -6.93 21.96
CA HIS A 109 2.03 -5.80 22.86
C HIS A 109 0.96 -4.70 22.79
N ARG A 110 0.03 -4.76 21.83
CA ARG A 110 -1.03 -3.75 21.62
C ARG A 110 -2.14 -4.30 20.73
N ASN A 111 -3.24 -3.58 20.60
CA ASN A 111 -4.18 -3.75 19.50
C ASN A 111 -3.94 -2.68 18.43
N GLY A 112 -3.79 -3.12 17.18
CA GLY A 112 -3.85 -2.22 16.02
C GLY A 112 -5.31 -2.00 15.66
N ASN A 113 -5.77 -0.76 15.70
CA ASN A 113 -7.13 -0.40 15.29
C ASN A 113 -7.10 0.71 14.27
N GLY A 114 -8.13 0.77 13.44
CA GLY A 114 -8.39 1.91 12.58
C GLY A 114 -9.72 1.77 11.87
N HIS A 115 -10.15 2.88 11.29
CA HIS A 115 -11.41 3.00 10.58
C HIS A 115 -11.13 3.48 9.16
N VAL A 116 -11.45 2.65 8.17
CA VAL A 116 -11.50 3.01 6.75
C VAL A 116 -12.87 3.59 6.47
N TYR A 117 -12.93 4.73 5.79
CA TYR A 117 -14.20 5.41 5.51
C TYR A 117 -14.16 6.21 4.20
N CYS A 118 -15.34 6.52 3.71
CA CYS A 118 -15.54 7.36 2.54
C CYS A 118 -15.80 8.81 2.98
N SER A 119 -14.93 9.74 2.58
CA SER A 119 -15.03 11.15 2.98
C SER A 119 -16.24 11.87 2.41
N SER A 120 -16.90 11.31 1.39
CA SER A 120 -18.15 11.86 0.86
C SER A 120 -19.35 11.62 1.77
N PHE A 121 -19.26 10.63 2.69
CA PHE A 121 -20.36 10.21 3.57
C PHE A 121 -20.04 10.37 5.07
N MET A 122 -18.79 10.66 5.44
CA MET A 122 -18.35 10.76 6.83
C MET A 122 -17.16 11.70 6.96
N SER A 123 -17.19 12.58 7.96
CA SER A 123 -16.06 13.46 8.27
C SER A 123 -14.94 12.73 9.02
N ASP A 124 -13.75 13.35 9.04
CA ASP A 124 -12.59 12.83 9.77
C ASP A 124 -12.89 12.73 11.29
N ASP A 125 -13.59 13.71 11.85
CA ASP A 125 -13.97 13.73 13.27
C ASP A 125 -14.99 12.65 13.62
N GLU A 126 -16.02 12.45 12.80
CA GLU A 126 -17.01 11.38 12.99
C GLU A 126 -16.34 9.99 12.92
N ALA A 127 -15.41 9.80 11.99
CA ALA A 127 -14.68 8.56 11.85
C ALA A 127 -13.80 8.25 13.07
N LEU A 128 -13.16 9.29 13.62
CA LEU A 128 -12.38 9.19 14.86
C LEU A 128 -13.28 8.90 16.07
N ASP A 129 -14.40 9.56 16.19
CA ASP A 129 -15.36 9.35 17.29
C ASP A 129 -15.88 7.91 17.30
N ILE A 130 -16.20 7.37 16.14
CA ILE A 130 -16.61 5.97 15.99
C ILE A 130 -15.47 5.04 16.43
N LEU A 131 -14.25 5.30 15.96
CA LEU A 131 -13.09 4.48 16.30
C LEU A 131 -12.83 4.48 17.81
N VAL A 132 -12.79 5.64 18.43
CA VAL A 132 -12.53 5.81 19.88
C VAL A 132 -13.57 5.08 20.73
N LYS A 133 -14.86 5.15 20.33
CA LYS A 133 -15.94 4.44 21.05
C LYS A 133 -15.86 2.90 20.95
N ASN A 134 -15.14 2.39 19.96
CA ASN A 134 -15.09 0.96 19.66
C ASN A 134 -13.73 0.30 19.93
N ILE A 135 -12.74 1.04 20.45
CA ILE A 135 -11.49 0.44 20.92
C ILE A 135 -11.65 -0.09 22.36
N ALA A 136 -11.02 -1.23 22.65
CA ALA A 136 -11.20 -1.90 23.93
C ALA A 136 -10.26 -1.41 25.04
N GLY A 137 -9.27 -0.58 24.74
CA GLY A 137 -8.26 -0.10 25.69
C GLY A 137 -7.95 1.38 25.53
N LYS A 138 -7.04 1.89 26.36
CA LYS A 138 -6.63 3.30 26.25
C LYS A 138 -5.87 3.53 24.94
N PRO A 139 -6.10 4.66 24.23
CA PRO A 139 -5.26 5.07 23.11
C PRO A 139 -3.78 5.11 23.50
N GLY A 140 -2.94 4.45 22.69
CA GLY A 140 -1.49 4.37 22.91
C GLY A 140 -0.67 5.39 22.12
N ALA A 141 -1.32 6.20 21.28
CA ALA A 141 -0.70 7.23 20.45
C ALA A 141 -1.76 8.25 19.99
N ASP A 142 -1.31 9.31 19.33
CA ASP A 142 -2.20 10.24 18.64
C ASP A 142 -2.84 9.59 17.42
N PRO A 143 -4.06 9.97 17.02
CA PRO A 143 -4.70 9.48 15.81
C PRO A 143 -3.88 9.82 14.57
N ASN A 144 -3.68 8.83 13.70
CA ASN A 144 -2.99 9.02 12.42
C ASN A 144 -3.99 8.94 11.26
N PHE A 145 -4.25 10.09 10.63
CA PHE A 145 -5.13 10.20 9.47
C PHE A 145 -4.36 9.92 8.17
N LEU A 146 -4.91 9.04 7.37
CA LEU A 146 -4.37 8.62 6.08
C LEU A 146 -5.33 9.00 4.97
N ARG A 147 -4.79 9.45 3.85
CA ARG A 147 -5.51 9.73 2.60
C ARG A 147 -4.93 8.87 1.50
N PHE A 148 -5.78 8.22 0.74
CA PHE A 148 -5.34 7.34 -0.33
C PHE A 148 -6.34 7.36 -1.49
N THR A 149 -5.88 6.92 -2.64
CA THR A 149 -6.72 6.61 -3.79
C THR A 149 -6.63 5.11 -4.02
N THR A 150 -7.75 4.42 -3.94
CA THR A 150 -7.80 2.99 -4.28
C THR A 150 -7.51 2.81 -5.75
N GLY A 151 -6.55 1.92 -6.07
CA GLY A 151 -6.14 1.70 -7.46
C GLY A 151 -4.72 1.16 -7.58
N ARG A 152 -4.17 1.27 -8.78
CA ARG A 152 -2.84 0.75 -9.11
C ARG A 152 -2.10 1.63 -10.11
N ARG A 153 -0.78 1.48 -10.23
CA ARG A 153 -0.04 2.03 -11.36
C ARG A 153 -0.48 1.35 -12.66
N LYS A 154 -0.48 2.12 -13.76
CA LYS A 154 -0.76 1.55 -15.10
C LYS A 154 0.25 0.48 -15.49
N LYS A 155 1.51 0.66 -15.04
CA LYS A 155 2.58 -0.34 -15.08
C LYS A 155 3.23 -0.46 -13.72
N PHE A 156 3.50 -1.67 -13.26
CA PHE A 156 4.24 -1.95 -12.03
C PHE A 156 5.74 -2.03 -12.28
N TRP A 157 6.13 -2.41 -13.46
CA TRP A 157 7.48 -2.32 -14.00
C TRP A 157 7.46 -1.42 -15.22
N ASN A 158 8.24 -0.35 -15.19
CA ASN A 158 8.41 0.59 -16.30
C ASN A 158 9.89 0.87 -16.48
N LYS A 159 10.44 0.49 -17.62
CA LYS A 159 11.88 0.59 -17.95
C LYS A 159 12.73 -0.18 -16.89
N ASN A 160 13.61 0.51 -16.17
CA ASN A 160 14.40 -0.08 -15.10
C ASN A 160 13.88 0.24 -13.69
N VAL A 161 12.61 0.55 -13.55
CA VAL A 161 11.97 0.79 -12.25
C VAL A 161 10.82 -0.19 -12.01
N VAL A 162 10.86 -0.89 -10.89
CA VAL A 162 9.79 -1.76 -10.41
C VAL A 162 9.19 -1.17 -9.14
N ALA A 163 7.89 -0.90 -9.16
CA ALA A 163 7.16 -0.44 -7.98
C ALA A 163 6.66 -1.62 -7.14
N LEU A 164 6.88 -1.56 -5.83
CA LEU A 164 6.37 -2.54 -4.86
C LEU A 164 5.73 -1.83 -3.65
N GLY A 165 4.72 -2.46 -3.09
CA GLY A 165 3.97 -1.89 -1.98
C GLY A 165 3.12 -0.68 -2.39
N LEU A 166 3.06 0.35 -1.56
CA LEU A 166 2.19 1.52 -1.77
C LEU A 166 2.56 2.35 -3.02
N SER A 167 3.78 2.25 -3.52
CA SER A 167 4.19 2.88 -4.78
C SER A 167 3.57 2.21 -6.00
N ALA A 168 3.27 0.91 -5.91
CA ALA A 168 2.65 0.11 -6.96
C ALA A 168 1.13 0.32 -7.05
N GLY A 169 0.49 0.57 -5.91
CA GLY A 169 -0.95 0.74 -5.78
C GLY A 169 -1.42 0.46 -4.37
N PHE A 170 -2.68 0.72 -4.13
CA PHE A 170 -3.30 0.48 -2.83
C PHE A 170 -4.76 0.04 -2.98
N MET A 171 -5.13 -0.89 -2.16
CA MET A 171 -6.51 -1.27 -1.89
C MET A 171 -6.67 -1.37 -0.38
N GLU A 172 -7.84 -1.01 0.11
CA GLU A 172 -8.14 -1.08 1.54
C GLU A 172 -7.85 -2.47 2.12
N PRO A 173 -7.38 -2.56 3.38
CA PRO A 173 -6.85 -3.80 3.94
C PRO A 173 -7.93 -4.76 4.47
N LEU A 174 -9.13 -4.78 3.92
CA LEU A 174 -10.26 -5.60 4.39
C LEU A 174 -9.87 -7.09 4.50
N GLU A 175 -9.09 -7.59 3.53
CA GLU A 175 -8.56 -8.96 3.52
C GLU A 175 -7.03 -9.01 3.72
N SER A 176 -6.42 -7.94 4.23
CA SER A 176 -4.98 -7.87 4.53
C SER A 176 -4.06 -8.20 3.35
N THR A 177 -4.46 -7.88 2.13
CA THR A 177 -3.80 -8.31 0.87
C THR A 177 -2.52 -7.55 0.54
N SER A 178 -2.24 -6.41 1.20
CA SER A 178 -1.08 -5.56 0.86
C SER A 178 0.26 -6.28 1.00
N ILE A 179 0.47 -7.03 2.09
CA ILE A 179 1.72 -7.81 2.30
C ILE A 179 1.80 -8.97 1.31
N HIS A 180 0.67 -9.60 0.99
CA HIS A 180 0.59 -10.64 -0.04
C HIS A 180 1.06 -10.10 -1.39
N LEU A 181 0.57 -8.95 -1.83
CA LEU A 181 0.96 -8.30 -3.09
C LEU A 181 2.46 -7.94 -3.14
N ILE A 182 3.04 -7.53 -2.02
CA ILE A 182 4.50 -7.29 -1.93
C ILE A 182 5.24 -8.61 -2.14
N ASN A 183 4.88 -9.66 -1.41
CA ASN A 183 5.56 -10.96 -1.50
C ASN A 183 5.45 -11.58 -2.89
N THR A 184 4.27 -11.58 -3.48
CA THR A 184 4.06 -12.12 -4.85
C THR A 184 4.77 -11.27 -5.89
N GLY A 185 4.83 -9.94 -5.71
CA GLY A 185 5.60 -9.04 -6.55
C GLY A 185 7.10 -9.35 -6.51
N ILE A 186 7.67 -9.54 -5.32
CA ILE A 186 9.08 -9.94 -5.14
C ILE A 186 9.34 -11.29 -5.82
N ASN A 187 8.49 -12.29 -5.59
CA ASN A 187 8.66 -13.62 -6.18
C ASN A 187 8.60 -13.58 -7.71
N LYS A 188 7.66 -12.82 -8.30
CA LYS A 188 7.58 -12.62 -9.76
C LYS A 188 8.82 -11.93 -10.29
N LEU A 189 9.30 -10.90 -9.60
CA LEU A 189 10.49 -10.17 -10.01
C LEU A 189 11.71 -11.12 -10.03
N ILE A 190 11.94 -11.86 -8.95
CA ILE A 190 13.05 -12.84 -8.88
C ILE A 190 12.95 -13.89 -9.99
N ALA A 191 11.73 -14.38 -10.26
CA ALA A 191 11.53 -15.41 -11.29
C ALA A 191 11.73 -14.90 -12.73
N LEU A 192 11.52 -13.60 -12.96
CA LEU A 192 11.62 -12.98 -14.28
C LEU A 192 12.97 -12.27 -14.50
N LEU A 193 13.71 -11.94 -13.45
CA LEU A 193 14.96 -11.20 -13.56
C LEU A 193 16.04 -12.09 -14.20
N SER A 194 16.71 -11.55 -15.24
CA SER A 194 17.86 -12.18 -15.87
C SER A 194 19.14 -11.43 -15.55
N LEU A 195 20.25 -12.14 -15.56
CA LEU A 195 21.60 -11.54 -15.45
C LEU A 195 22.04 -10.87 -16.75
N ASP A 196 21.38 -11.18 -17.87
CA ASP A 196 21.70 -10.64 -19.19
C ASP A 196 21.08 -9.25 -19.45
N GLY A 197 20.44 -8.67 -18.43
CA GLY A 197 19.81 -7.34 -18.49
C GLY A 197 18.28 -7.39 -18.50
N ILE A 198 17.68 -6.19 -18.62
CA ILE A 198 16.23 -6.00 -18.64
C ILE A 198 15.72 -6.05 -20.07
N THR A 199 14.69 -6.87 -20.29
CA THR A 199 14.03 -7.00 -21.60
C THR A 199 12.56 -6.57 -21.53
N GLN A 200 12.03 -6.13 -22.67
CA GLN A 200 10.61 -5.78 -22.79
C GLN A 200 9.69 -6.98 -22.43
N ALA A 201 10.10 -8.19 -22.79
CA ALA A 201 9.34 -9.39 -22.49
C ALA A 201 9.19 -9.65 -20.97
N GLN A 202 10.21 -9.35 -20.19
CA GLN A 202 10.18 -9.44 -18.72
C GLN A 202 9.25 -8.37 -18.13
N GLU A 203 9.37 -7.11 -18.58
CA GLU A 203 8.49 -6.02 -18.19
C GLU A 203 7.02 -6.38 -18.47
N ASP A 204 6.73 -6.82 -19.68
CA ASP A 204 5.37 -7.17 -20.11
C ASP A 204 4.80 -8.36 -19.31
N ALA A 205 5.61 -9.38 -19.06
CA ALA A 205 5.21 -10.53 -18.26
C ALA A 205 4.90 -10.14 -16.82
N PHE A 206 5.78 -9.35 -16.18
CA PHE A 206 5.59 -8.87 -14.82
C PHE A 206 4.31 -8.02 -14.71
N ASN A 207 4.15 -7.05 -15.62
CA ASN A 207 2.99 -6.16 -15.65
C ASN A 207 1.68 -6.93 -15.84
N ARG A 208 1.64 -7.88 -16.77
CA ARG A 208 0.46 -8.70 -17.03
C ARG A 208 0.08 -9.56 -15.84
N LEU A 209 1.05 -10.25 -15.22
CA LEU A 209 0.79 -11.13 -14.07
C LEU A 209 0.33 -10.32 -12.84
N THR A 210 0.99 -9.19 -12.57
CA THR A 210 0.68 -8.35 -11.42
C THR A 210 -0.66 -7.63 -11.61
N THR A 211 -0.94 -7.12 -12.81
CA THR A 211 -2.25 -6.53 -13.15
C THR A 211 -3.39 -7.53 -12.89
N LYS A 212 -3.24 -8.77 -13.38
CA LYS A 212 -4.27 -9.81 -13.20
C LYS A 212 -4.53 -10.09 -11.71
N GLU A 213 -3.51 -10.08 -10.88
CA GLU A 213 -3.63 -10.30 -9.44
C GLU A 213 -4.34 -9.13 -8.75
N TYR A 214 -3.93 -7.88 -9.04
CA TYR A 214 -4.57 -6.69 -8.51
C TYR A 214 -6.06 -6.62 -8.88
N MET A 215 -6.41 -6.92 -10.13
CA MET A 215 -7.81 -6.94 -10.58
C MET A 215 -8.62 -8.00 -9.84
N ARG A 216 -8.08 -9.19 -9.62
CA ARG A 216 -8.77 -10.26 -8.88
C ARG A 216 -9.02 -9.88 -7.41
N ILE A 217 -8.05 -9.24 -6.77
CA ILE A 217 -8.21 -8.76 -5.40
C ILE A 217 -9.23 -7.63 -5.35
N ARG A 218 -9.20 -6.69 -6.30
CA ARG A 218 -10.23 -5.64 -6.43
C ARG A 218 -11.63 -6.26 -6.53
N ASP A 219 -11.81 -7.21 -7.43
CA ASP A 219 -13.11 -7.85 -7.68
C ASP A 219 -13.58 -8.64 -6.44
N PHE A 220 -12.64 -9.23 -5.70
CA PHE A 220 -12.91 -9.90 -4.43
C PHE A 220 -13.34 -8.91 -3.33
N LEU A 221 -12.72 -7.75 -3.24
CA LEU A 221 -13.15 -6.69 -2.32
C LEU A 221 -14.53 -6.14 -2.69
N ILE A 222 -14.79 -5.92 -3.97
CA ILE A 222 -16.14 -5.52 -4.45
C ILE A 222 -17.18 -6.56 -4.03
N LEU A 223 -16.87 -7.85 -4.14
CA LEU A 223 -17.78 -8.91 -3.71
C LEU A 223 -18.14 -8.81 -2.22
N HIS A 224 -17.21 -8.42 -1.34
CA HIS A 224 -17.51 -8.21 0.07
C HIS A 224 -18.56 -7.13 0.29
N TYR A 225 -18.44 -6.00 -0.40
CA TYR A 225 -19.42 -4.92 -0.33
C TYR A 225 -20.78 -5.32 -0.93
N ASN A 226 -20.77 -6.00 -2.07
CA ASN A 226 -22.00 -6.42 -2.73
C ASN A 226 -22.74 -7.59 -2.05
N SER A 227 -22.04 -8.36 -1.21
CA SER A 227 -22.63 -9.51 -0.50
C SER A 227 -23.30 -9.12 0.81
N THR A 228 -23.23 -7.84 1.21
CA THR A 228 -23.91 -7.36 2.42
C THR A 228 -25.42 -7.18 2.17
N THR A 229 -26.19 -7.32 3.24
CA THR A 229 -27.62 -6.97 3.27
C THR A 229 -27.88 -5.61 3.92
N ARG A 230 -26.80 -4.83 4.15
CA ARG A 230 -26.93 -3.49 4.76
C ARG A 230 -27.49 -2.51 3.74
N ASP A 231 -28.50 -1.76 4.20
CA ASP A 231 -29.17 -0.70 3.46
C ASP A 231 -29.41 0.55 4.36
N ASP A 232 -28.73 0.58 5.51
CA ASP A 232 -28.94 1.53 6.59
C ASP A 232 -28.24 2.89 6.38
N SER A 233 -27.59 3.10 5.25
CA SER A 233 -26.97 4.38 4.89
C SER A 233 -26.79 4.56 3.40
N GLU A 234 -26.61 5.81 2.96
CA GLU A 234 -26.33 6.15 1.56
C GLU A 234 -25.06 5.47 1.04
N PHE A 235 -24.06 5.28 1.88
CA PHE A 235 -22.83 4.58 1.52
C PHE A 235 -23.07 3.11 1.15
N TRP A 236 -23.95 2.39 1.88
CA TRP A 236 -24.24 0.99 1.60
C TRP A 236 -25.23 0.80 0.45
N ASN A 237 -25.87 1.88 -0.02
CA ASN A 237 -26.75 1.91 -1.19
C ASN A 237 -26.06 2.50 -2.43
N TYR A 238 -24.78 2.86 -2.33
CA TYR A 238 -23.94 3.36 -3.43
C TYR A 238 -23.42 2.20 -4.30
#